data_a50cac99bb0f248e9e3750071df4d129
#
_entry.id   a50cac99bb0f248e9e3750071df4d129
#
_cell.length_a   1.000
_cell.length_b   1.000
_cell.length_c   1.000
_cell.angle_alpha   90.00
_cell.angle_beta   90.00
_cell.angle_gamma   90.00
#
_symmetry.space_group_name_H-M   'P 1'
#
loop_
_entity.id
_entity.type
_entity.pdbx_description
1 polymer ?
#
loop_
_entity_poly.entity_id
_entity_poly.type
_entity_poly.pdbx_seq_one_letter_code
_entity_poly.pdbx_strand_id
1 'polypeptide(L)'
;MILEAKNITKEYKVRGRKEPFVALNNVSFSLGEGEVLGIVGESGSGKTTLSEIAGGLRKPTHGSVLFQGKDISEMKKDEWREYRKSVQFIFQSPKESMNPYYTIRSILSEPLTINYPSMSKSEKEDRIKDMLVRVGMDPETTLSFRPSHFSGGQMQRIAIARALLLEPKVIVCDECTSALDVSLEAQIINLLSSLKKETGVSMVFISHDISLVRYISDRIMVMKDGVVVEEGETESVMSEPKHEYTKTLIETSFL
;
A
#
# COMPACT_ATOMS: atom_id res chain seq x y z
N MET A 1 -10.07 -12.28 9.52
CA MET A 1 -8.99 -11.33 9.18
C MET A 1 -8.31 -11.79 7.90
N ILE A 2 -8.03 -10.86 6.97
CA ILE A 2 -7.36 -11.20 5.71
C ILE A 2 -5.84 -11.11 5.85
N LEU A 3 -5.35 -10.13 6.61
CA LEU A 3 -3.93 -9.91 6.88
C LEU A 3 -3.73 -9.56 8.36
N GLU A 4 -2.75 -10.19 9.02
CA GLU A 4 -2.43 -9.92 10.41
C GLU A 4 -0.91 -9.81 10.57
N ALA A 5 -0.45 -8.83 11.32
CA ALA A 5 0.92 -8.75 11.82
C ALA A 5 0.89 -8.97 13.34
N LYS A 6 1.71 -9.90 13.85
CA LYS A 6 1.71 -10.29 15.27
C LYS A 6 3.08 -10.07 15.87
N ASN A 7 3.17 -9.16 16.84
CA ASN A 7 4.36 -8.87 17.66
C ASN A 7 5.60 -8.58 16.80
N ILE A 8 5.43 -7.80 15.74
CA ILE A 8 6.50 -7.48 14.79
C ILE A 8 7.56 -6.62 15.46
N THR A 9 8.77 -7.13 15.51
CA THR A 9 9.98 -6.38 15.86
C THR A 9 10.93 -6.38 14.68
N LYS A 10 11.47 -5.22 14.35
CA LYS A 10 12.48 -5.07 13.30
C LYS A 10 13.68 -4.30 13.77
N GLU A 11 14.83 -4.95 13.72
CA GLU A 11 16.12 -4.40 14.08
C GLU A 11 17.04 -4.29 12.87
N TYR A 12 17.82 -3.22 12.84
CA TYR A 12 18.86 -2.98 11.83
C TYR A 12 20.23 -2.83 12.49
N LYS A 13 21.19 -3.60 12.03
CA LYS A 13 22.59 -3.42 12.43
C LYS A 13 23.13 -2.12 11.86
N VAL A 14 23.61 -1.22 12.71
CA VAL A 14 24.21 0.07 12.32
C VAL A 14 25.72 -0.06 12.46
N ARG A 15 26.45 0.22 11.36
CA ARG A 15 27.91 0.19 11.38
C ARG A 15 28.45 1.19 12.43
N GLY A 16 29.31 0.68 13.34
CA GLY A 16 29.91 1.49 14.39
C GLY A 16 29.09 1.62 15.68
N ARG A 17 27.90 1.00 15.75
CA ARG A 17 27.12 0.92 17.00
C ARG A 17 27.10 -0.52 17.52
N LYS A 18 27.19 -0.68 18.86
CA LYS A 18 27.06 -1.98 19.52
C LYS A 18 25.60 -2.45 19.52
N GLU A 19 24.67 -1.54 19.72
CA GLU A 19 23.25 -1.83 19.77
C GLU A 19 22.59 -1.60 18.40
N PRO A 20 21.69 -2.49 17.98
CA PRO A 20 20.92 -2.31 16.74
C PRO A 20 19.96 -1.13 16.86
N PHE A 21 19.62 -0.52 15.73
CA PHE A 21 18.51 0.41 15.63
C PHE A 21 17.20 -0.38 15.55
N VAL A 22 16.29 -0.15 16.49
CA VAL A 22 14.97 -0.80 16.53
C VAL A 22 13.98 0.09 15.77
N ALA A 23 13.64 -0.34 14.54
CA ALA A 23 12.69 0.39 13.70
C ALA A 23 11.22 0.07 14.02
N LEU A 24 10.96 -1.15 14.53
CA LEU A 24 9.65 -1.58 15.02
C LEU A 24 9.86 -2.36 16.31
N ASN A 25 9.06 -2.08 17.32
CA ASN A 25 9.10 -2.73 18.61
C ASN A 25 7.73 -3.28 18.98
N ASN A 26 7.56 -4.60 18.83
CA ASN A 26 6.36 -5.34 19.23
C ASN A 26 5.05 -4.78 18.62
N VAL A 27 5.07 -4.43 17.33
CA VAL A 27 3.91 -3.89 16.61
C VAL A 27 2.99 -5.02 16.15
N SER A 28 1.69 -4.87 16.40
CA SER A 28 0.66 -5.79 15.91
C SER A 28 -0.47 -5.01 15.26
N PHE A 29 -1.06 -5.56 14.20
CA PHE A 29 -2.32 -5.07 13.61
C PHE A 29 -3.07 -6.20 12.93
N SER A 30 -4.35 -5.95 12.67
CA SER A 30 -5.20 -6.83 11.88
C SER A 30 -5.99 -6.03 10.85
N LEU A 31 -6.19 -6.62 9.66
CA LEU A 31 -6.99 -6.08 8.57
C LEU A 31 -8.13 -7.06 8.25
N GLY A 32 -9.36 -6.58 8.27
CA GLY A 32 -10.55 -7.31 7.84
C GLY A 32 -10.68 -7.39 6.32
N GLU A 33 -11.59 -8.23 5.84
CA GLU A 33 -11.96 -8.23 4.41
C GLU A 33 -12.78 -6.98 4.07
N GLY A 34 -12.42 -6.29 2.98
CA GLY A 34 -13.04 -5.04 2.54
C GLY A 34 -12.75 -3.84 3.44
N GLU A 35 -11.93 -3.98 4.48
CA GLU A 35 -11.54 -2.92 5.42
C GLU A 35 -10.41 -2.07 4.85
N VAL A 36 -10.39 -0.79 5.22
CA VAL A 36 -9.21 0.10 5.07
C VAL A 36 -8.66 0.41 6.46
N LEU A 37 -7.45 -0.07 6.72
CA LEU A 37 -6.66 0.33 7.89
C LEU A 37 -5.74 1.47 7.51
N GLY A 38 -5.98 2.64 8.06
CA GLY A 38 -5.11 3.80 7.94
C GLY A 38 -3.96 3.74 8.95
N ILE A 39 -2.73 3.95 8.50
CA ILE A 39 -1.56 4.02 9.37
C ILE A 39 -0.96 5.41 9.25
N VAL A 40 -0.90 6.15 10.36
CA VAL A 40 -0.43 7.53 10.38
C VAL A 40 0.68 7.72 11.43
N GLY A 41 1.53 8.72 11.21
CA GLY A 41 2.62 9.11 12.11
C GLY A 41 3.71 9.86 11.36
N GLU A 42 4.64 10.48 12.08
CA GLU A 42 5.75 11.23 11.51
C GLU A 42 6.70 10.38 10.67
N SER A 43 7.52 11.05 9.84
CA SER A 43 8.59 10.37 9.11
C SER A 43 9.54 9.66 10.09
N GLY A 44 9.90 8.42 9.78
CA GLY A 44 10.74 7.60 10.65
C GLY A 44 9.99 6.83 11.75
N SER A 45 8.67 6.96 11.89
CA SER A 45 7.90 6.20 12.90
C SER A 45 7.79 4.70 12.63
N GLY A 46 8.31 4.19 11.50
CA GLY A 46 8.34 2.76 11.18
C GLY A 46 7.27 2.28 10.19
N LYS A 47 6.37 3.16 9.70
CA LYS A 47 5.24 2.80 8.81
C LYS A 47 5.65 2.01 7.56
N THR A 48 6.62 2.53 6.78
CA THR A 48 7.14 1.85 5.59
C THR A 48 7.78 0.49 5.93
N THR A 49 8.52 0.41 7.05
CA THR A 49 9.08 -0.88 7.49
C THR A 49 7.99 -1.88 7.83
N LEU A 50 6.91 -1.43 8.46
CA LEU A 50 5.76 -2.28 8.78
C LEU A 50 5.02 -2.72 7.52
N SER A 51 4.79 -1.81 6.56
CA SER A 51 4.14 -2.14 5.29
C SER A 51 4.93 -3.15 4.47
N GLU A 52 6.26 -2.97 4.37
CA GLU A 52 7.15 -3.89 3.67
C GLU A 52 7.14 -5.30 4.31
N ILE A 53 7.06 -5.38 5.65
CA ILE A 53 6.97 -6.66 6.35
C ILE A 53 5.59 -7.28 6.13
N ALA A 54 4.51 -6.53 6.29
CA ALA A 54 3.15 -6.99 6.09
C ALA A 54 2.90 -7.48 4.65
N GLY A 55 3.52 -6.84 3.68
CA GLY A 55 3.44 -7.24 2.26
C GLY A 55 4.46 -8.28 1.83
N GLY A 56 5.29 -8.80 2.74
CA GLY A 56 6.27 -9.86 2.45
C GLY A 56 7.49 -9.40 1.66
N LEU A 57 7.74 -8.09 1.55
CA LEU A 57 8.94 -7.55 0.92
C LEU A 57 10.15 -7.61 1.84
N ARG A 58 9.91 -7.65 3.15
CA ARG A 58 10.94 -7.68 4.20
C ARG A 58 10.57 -8.67 5.29
N LYS A 59 11.57 -9.39 5.81
CA LYS A 59 11.38 -10.29 6.97
C LYS A 59 11.46 -9.50 8.27
N PRO A 60 10.58 -9.77 9.26
CA PRO A 60 10.75 -9.24 10.60
C PRO A 60 11.97 -9.87 11.29
N THR A 61 12.49 -9.25 12.37
CA THR A 61 13.47 -9.87 13.27
C THR A 61 12.77 -10.85 14.22
N HIS A 62 11.60 -10.44 14.74
CA HIS A 62 10.71 -11.27 15.55
C HIS A 62 9.26 -11.02 15.15
N GLY A 63 8.39 -11.94 15.52
CA GLY A 63 6.97 -11.90 15.18
C GLY A 63 6.66 -12.60 13.86
N SER A 64 5.40 -12.57 13.45
CA SER A 64 4.90 -13.26 12.26
C SER A 64 3.84 -12.44 11.52
N VAL A 65 3.72 -12.70 10.21
CA VAL A 65 2.66 -12.16 9.36
C VAL A 65 1.79 -13.32 8.90
N LEU A 66 0.49 -13.21 9.11
CA LEU A 66 -0.47 -14.20 8.67
C LEU A 66 -1.32 -13.62 7.54
N PHE A 67 -1.46 -14.39 6.49
CA PHE A 67 -2.40 -14.11 5.40
C PHE A 67 -3.47 -15.19 5.38
N GLN A 68 -4.73 -14.81 5.57
CA GLN A 68 -5.87 -15.72 5.70
C GLN A 68 -5.60 -16.82 6.74
N GLY A 69 -5.03 -16.44 7.88
CA GLY A 69 -4.72 -17.32 9.01
C GLY A 69 -3.45 -18.16 8.88
N LYS A 70 -2.75 -18.12 7.74
CA LYS A 70 -1.51 -18.87 7.51
C LYS A 70 -0.27 -17.97 7.60
N ASP A 71 0.75 -18.39 8.35
CA ASP A 71 2.03 -17.68 8.42
C ASP A 71 2.73 -17.67 7.06
N ILE A 72 3.06 -16.46 6.57
CA ILE A 72 3.71 -16.32 5.25
C ILE A 72 5.13 -16.90 5.22
N SER A 73 5.78 -17.04 6.37
CA SER A 73 7.12 -17.62 6.46
C SER A 73 7.14 -19.15 6.26
N GLU A 74 5.98 -19.80 6.46
CA GLU A 74 5.79 -21.24 6.30
C GLU A 74 5.21 -21.62 4.93
N MET A 75 4.91 -20.62 4.09
CA MET A 75 4.30 -20.83 2.78
C MET A 75 5.28 -21.54 1.83
N LYS A 76 4.76 -22.57 1.14
CA LYS A 76 5.46 -23.22 0.03
C LYS A 76 5.45 -22.31 -1.21
N LYS A 77 6.25 -22.65 -2.23
CA LYS A 77 6.44 -21.83 -3.44
C LYS A 77 5.15 -21.39 -4.12
N ASP A 78 4.17 -22.30 -4.25
CA ASP A 78 2.90 -21.97 -4.93
C ASP A 78 2.00 -21.08 -4.06
N GLU A 79 1.96 -21.33 -2.76
CA GLU A 79 1.24 -20.49 -1.80
C GLU A 79 1.85 -19.10 -1.68
N TRP A 80 3.18 -19.01 -1.69
CA TRP A 80 3.90 -17.76 -1.73
C TRP A 80 3.64 -16.97 -3.02
N ARG A 81 3.52 -17.66 -4.16
CA ARG A 81 3.12 -17.03 -5.43
C ARG A 81 1.71 -16.47 -5.36
N GLU A 82 0.76 -17.23 -4.80
CA GLU A 82 -0.63 -16.76 -4.62
C GLU A 82 -0.71 -15.60 -3.63
N TYR A 83 0.06 -15.64 -2.53
CA TYR A 83 0.19 -14.52 -1.62
C TYR A 83 0.66 -13.24 -2.34
N ARG A 84 1.74 -13.33 -3.10
CA ARG A 84 2.29 -12.18 -3.85
C ARG A 84 1.36 -11.65 -4.93
N LYS A 85 0.49 -12.48 -5.47
CA LYS A 85 -0.58 -12.06 -6.38
C LYS A 85 -1.71 -11.37 -5.62
N SER A 86 -2.05 -11.89 -4.45
CA SER A 86 -3.15 -11.40 -3.61
C SER A 86 -2.83 -10.13 -2.84
N VAL A 87 -1.54 -9.83 -2.56
CA VAL A 87 -1.09 -8.64 -1.84
C VAL A 87 -0.22 -7.80 -2.77
N GLN A 88 -0.72 -6.63 -3.16
CA GLN A 88 -0.06 -5.74 -4.11
C GLN A 88 0.31 -4.42 -3.45
N PHE A 89 1.34 -3.77 -4.00
CA PHE A 89 1.85 -2.50 -3.51
C PHE A 89 1.61 -1.36 -4.49
N ILE A 90 1.28 -0.20 -3.93
CA ILE A 90 1.35 1.09 -4.61
C ILE A 90 2.36 1.93 -3.82
N PHE A 91 3.53 2.16 -4.42
CA PHE A 91 4.66 2.85 -3.80
C PHE A 91 4.54 4.37 -3.91
N GLN A 92 5.24 5.08 -3.05
CA GLN A 92 5.37 6.53 -3.01
C GLN A 92 5.86 7.12 -4.34
N SER A 93 6.89 6.50 -4.95
CA SER A 93 7.49 6.92 -6.21
C SER A 93 7.19 5.91 -7.33
N PRO A 94 6.06 6.04 -8.06
CA PRO A 94 5.68 5.07 -9.08
C PRO A 94 6.70 4.99 -10.23
N LYS A 95 7.36 6.10 -10.59
CA LYS A 95 8.40 6.10 -11.64
C LYS A 95 9.60 5.23 -11.28
N GLU A 96 10.01 5.21 -10.01
CA GLU A 96 11.14 4.41 -9.54
C GLU A 96 10.81 2.91 -9.46
N SER A 97 9.53 2.58 -9.32
CA SER A 97 9.05 1.19 -9.28
C SER A 97 8.87 0.55 -10.65
N MET A 98 9.09 1.31 -11.73
CA MET A 98 8.87 0.87 -13.11
C MET A 98 10.14 1.02 -13.95
N ASN A 99 10.37 0.07 -14.87
CA ASN A 99 11.51 0.15 -15.79
C ASN A 99 11.30 1.33 -16.77
N PRO A 100 12.16 2.38 -16.75
CA PRO A 100 11.99 3.58 -17.56
C PRO A 100 12.16 3.36 -19.07
N TYR A 101 12.75 2.22 -19.45
CA TYR A 101 12.99 1.87 -20.87
C TYR A 101 11.83 1.11 -21.50
N TYR A 102 10.90 0.59 -20.70
CA TYR A 102 9.75 -0.17 -21.17
C TYR A 102 8.58 0.77 -21.51
N THR A 103 7.75 0.36 -22.46
CA THR A 103 6.46 1.00 -22.71
C THR A 103 5.48 0.64 -21.59
N ILE A 104 4.45 1.47 -21.38
CA ILE A 104 3.38 1.18 -20.41
C ILE A 104 2.71 -0.16 -20.74
N ARG A 105 2.52 -0.48 -22.01
CA ARG A 105 2.04 -1.82 -22.45
C ARG A 105 2.89 -2.95 -21.86
N SER A 106 4.21 -2.86 -21.97
CA SER A 106 5.12 -3.89 -21.46
C SER A 106 5.04 -3.99 -19.94
N ILE A 107 5.01 -2.83 -19.25
CA ILE A 107 4.93 -2.74 -17.78
C ILE A 107 3.63 -3.37 -17.25
N LEU A 108 2.49 -3.09 -17.89
CA LEU A 108 1.19 -3.62 -17.48
C LEU A 108 0.99 -5.09 -17.89
N SER A 109 1.64 -5.54 -18.98
CA SER A 109 1.57 -6.94 -19.42
C SER A 109 2.41 -7.89 -18.57
N GLU A 110 3.47 -7.40 -17.93
CA GLU A 110 4.42 -8.21 -17.15
C GLU A 110 3.73 -9.01 -16.03
N PRO A 111 2.96 -8.37 -15.10
CA PRO A 111 2.28 -9.08 -14.03
C PRO A 111 1.28 -10.13 -14.55
N LEU A 112 0.57 -9.84 -15.63
CA LEU A 112 -0.35 -10.80 -16.26
C LEU A 112 0.40 -11.98 -16.87
N THR A 113 1.53 -11.73 -17.50
CA THR A 113 2.33 -12.80 -18.14
C THR A 113 2.92 -13.75 -17.11
N ILE A 114 3.34 -13.23 -15.95
CA ILE A 114 3.91 -14.04 -14.85
C ILE A 114 2.82 -14.85 -14.15
N ASN A 115 1.64 -14.24 -13.88
CA ASN A 115 0.63 -14.85 -13.02
C ASN A 115 -0.45 -15.62 -13.81
N TYR A 116 -0.67 -15.29 -15.08
CA TYR A 116 -1.66 -15.93 -15.96
C TYR A 116 -1.02 -16.38 -17.28
N PRO A 117 -0.12 -17.40 -17.23
CA PRO A 117 0.64 -17.85 -18.43
C PRO A 117 -0.24 -18.41 -19.54
N SER A 118 -1.43 -18.91 -19.22
CA SER A 118 -2.41 -19.44 -20.19
C SER A 118 -3.26 -18.35 -20.85
N MET A 119 -3.27 -17.12 -20.34
CA MET A 119 -4.03 -16.01 -20.91
C MET A 119 -3.42 -15.59 -22.25
N SER A 120 -4.25 -15.51 -23.30
CA SER A 120 -3.83 -15.08 -24.63
C SER A 120 -3.38 -13.63 -24.66
N LYS A 121 -2.67 -13.24 -25.71
CA LYS A 121 -2.24 -11.83 -25.88
C LYS A 121 -3.43 -10.88 -26.00
N SER A 122 -4.50 -11.28 -26.68
CA SER A 122 -5.72 -10.47 -26.80
C SER A 122 -6.38 -10.24 -25.45
N GLU A 123 -6.62 -11.32 -24.69
CA GLU A 123 -7.23 -11.22 -23.35
C GLU A 123 -6.42 -10.32 -22.40
N LYS A 124 -5.08 -10.41 -22.46
CA LYS A 124 -4.22 -9.51 -21.67
C LYS A 124 -4.38 -8.05 -22.09
N GLU A 125 -4.42 -7.81 -23.38
CA GLU A 125 -4.59 -6.47 -23.96
C GLU A 125 -5.95 -5.88 -23.58
N ASP A 126 -7.03 -6.64 -23.71
CA ASP A 126 -8.38 -6.20 -23.37
C ASP A 126 -8.47 -5.87 -21.87
N ARG A 127 -7.93 -6.74 -21.00
CA ARG A 127 -7.89 -6.51 -19.54
C ARG A 127 -7.07 -5.26 -19.17
N ILE A 128 -5.96 -5.02 -19.87
CA ILE A 128 -5.14 -3.80 -19.65
C ILE A 128 -5.91 -2.56 -20.10
N LYS A 129 -6.57 -2.59 -21.25
CA LYS A 129 -7.36 -1.45 -21.76
C LYS A 129 -8.50 -1.12 -20.81
N ASP A 130 -9.26 -2.11 -20.38
CA ASP A 130 -10.35 -1.94 -19.42
C ASP A 130 -9.85 -1.32 -18.11
N MET A 131 -8.72 -1.81 -17.59
CA MET A 131 -8.15 -1.28 -16.35
C MET A 131 -7.66 0.16 -16.52
N LEU A 132 -7.05 0.54 -17.66
CA LEU A 132 -6.66 1.92 -17.93
C LEU A 132 -7.87 2.85 -17.96
N VAL A 133 -8.97 2.46 -18.59
CA VAL A 133 -10.22 3.23 -18.59
C VAL A 133 -10.74 3.42 -17.15
N ARG A 134 -10.73 2.36 -16.33
CA ARG A 134 -11.15 2.43 -14.91
C ARG A 134 -10.34 3.40 -14.08
N VAL A 135 -9.04 3.54 -14.35
CA VAL A 135 -8.20 4.53 -13.66
C VAL A 135 -8.20 5.92 -14.33
N GLY A 136 -9.07 6.13 -15.34
CA GLY A 136 -9.22 7.42 -16.03
C GLY A 136 -8.08 7.74 -16.98
N MET A 137 -7.46 6.71 -17.60
CA MET A 137 -6.42 6.85 -18.62
C MET A 137 -6.95 6.33 -19.97
N ASP A 138 -6.65 7.07 -21.05
CA ASP A 138 -6.97 6.60 -22.40
C ASP A 138 -5.95 5.55 -22.87
N PRO A 139 -6.38 4.31 -23.17
CA PRO A 139 -5.48 3.25 -23.58
C PRO A 139 -4.69 3.55 -24.87
N GLU A 140 -5.31 4.20 -25.85
CA GLU A 140 -4.69 4.45 -27.17
C GLU A 140 -3.50 5.42 -27.06
N THR A 141 -3.61 6.41 -26.18
CA THR A 141 -2.55 7.39 -25.93
C THR A 141 -1.60 6.98 -24.81
N THR A 142 -1.91 5.91 -24.06
CA THR A 142 -1.09 5.51 -22.89
C THR A 142 -0.13 4.37 -23.25
N LEU A 143 -0.61 3.33 -23.92
CA LEU A 143 0.10 2.06 -24.04
C LEU A 143 1.42 2.10 -24.79
N SER A 144 1.56 2.99 -25.78
CA SER A 144 2.74 3.11 -26.65
C SER A 144 3.87 3.94 -26.04
N PHE A 145 3.59 4.74 -25.01
CA PHE A 145 4.56 5.64 -24.38
C PHE A 145 5.32 4.98 -23.23
N ARG A 146 6.40 5.65 -22.80
CA ARG A 146 7.26 5.25 -21.68
C ARG A 146 6.94 6.11 -20.45
N PRO A 147 7.33 5.67 -19.23
CA PRO A 147 7.09 6.41 -17.99
C PRO A 147 7.49 7.87 -17.99
N SER A 148 8.54 8.25 -18.74
CA SER A 148 9.02 9.62 -18.84
C SER A 148 8.03 10.60 -19.48
N HIS A 149 7.03 10.11 -20.23
CA HIS A 149 6.05 10.95 -20.93
C HIS A 149 4.85 11.34 -20.05
N PHE A 150 4.78 10.83 -18.81
CA PHE A 150 3.62 11.01 -17.95
C PHE A 150 3.92 11.91 -16.75
N SER A 151 2.91 12.69 -16.34
CA SER A 151 2.95 13.45 -15.08
C SER A 151 2.98 12.52 -13.86
N GLY A 152 3.22 13.08 -12.66
CA GLY A 152 3.18 12.32 -11.41
C GLY A 152 1.84 11.63 -11.19
N GLY A 153 0.74 12.37 -11.30
CA GLY A 153 -0.60 11.81 -11.11
C GLY A 153 -0.98 10.76 -12.16
N GLN A 154 -0.58 10.94 -13.42
CA GLN A 154 -0.76 9.92 -14.46
C GLN A 154 0.03 8.64 -14.16
N MET A 155 1.27 8.76 -13.71
CA MET A 155 2.08 7.63 -13.30
C MET A 155 1.49 6.90 -12.10
N GLN A 156 0.89 7.64 -11.16
CA GLN A 156 0.19 7.05 -10.02
C GLN A 156 -1.04 6.23 -10.47
N ARG A 157 -1.84 6.76 -11.41
CA ARG A 157 -2.96 6.00 -12.01
C ARG A 157 -2.48 4.73 -12.71
N ILE A 158 -1.36 4.77 -13.42
CA ILE A 158 -0.75 3.60 -14.06
C ILE A 158 -0.26 2.60 -13.00
N ALA A 159 0.32 3.05 -11.89
CA ALA A 159 0.73 2.17 -10.78
C ALA A 159 -0.46 1.49 -10.11
N ILE A 160 -1.56 2.22 -9.91
CA ILE A 160 -2.83 1.67 -9.41
C ILE A 160 -3.36 0.62 -10.38
N ALA A 161 -3.40 0.93 -11.69
CA ALA A 161 -3.82 -0.02 -12.72
C ALA A 161 -2.98 -1.30 -12.67
N ARG A 162 -1.64 -1.18 -12.60
CA ARG A 162 -0.71 -2.31 -12.49
C ARG A 162 -1.01 -3.22 -11.30
N ALA A 163 -1.27 -2.63 -10.14
CA ALA A 163 -1.61 -3.39 -8.93
C ALA A 163 -2.95 -4.14 -9.07
N LEU A 164 -3.96 -3.47 -9.61
CA LEU A 164 -5.33 -4.03 -9.73
C LEU A 164 -5.47 -5.06 -10.86
N LEU A 165 -4.57 -5.09 -11.85
CA LEU A 165 -4.59 -6.10 -12.91
C LEU A 165 -4.53 -7.53 -12.37
N LEU A 166 -4.02 -7.76 -11.19
CA LEU A 166 -3.96 -9.08 -10.56
C LEU A 166 -5.20 -9.42 -9.71
N GLU A 167 -6.18 -8.50 -9.61
CA GLU A 167 -7.36 -8.64 -8.72
C GLU A 167 -6.95 -8.99 -7.30
N PRO A 168 -6.13 -8.13 -6.66
CA PRO A 168 -5.58 -8.43 -5.35
C PRO A 168 -6.67 -8.42 -4.29
N LYS A 169 -6.46 -9.18 -3.21
CA LYS A 169 -7.30 -9.14 -2.01
C LYS A 169 -6.91 -8.01 -1.07
N VAL A 170 -5.63 -7.62 -1.10
CA VAL A 170 -5.07 -6.54 -0.27
C VAL A 170 -4.21 -5.63 -1.13
N ILE A 171 -4.37 -4.32 -0.96
CA ILE A 171 -3.47 -3.31 -1.50
C ILE A 171 -2.79 -2.59 -0.33
N VAL A 172 -1.48 -2.48 -0.41
CA VAL A 172 -0.68 -1.67 0.50
C VAL A 172 -0.31 -0.38 -0.22
N CYS A 173 -0.86 0.74 0.23
CA CYS A 173 -0.58 2.08 -0.28
C CYS A 173 0.44 2.74 0.67
N ASP A 174 1.71 2.77 0.29
CA ASP A 174 2.76 3.37 1.11
C ASP A 174 3.08 4.78 0.60
N GLU A 175 2.52 5.79 1.29
CA GLU A 175 2.61 7.22 0.96
C GLU A 175 2.33 7.53 -0.52
N CYS A 176 1.39 6.82 -1.11
CA CYS A 176 1.16 6.80 -2.55
C CYS A 176 0.64 8.12 -3.15
N THR A 177 0.39 9.13 -2.34
CA THR A 177 -0.07 10.47 -2.76
C THR A 177 0.89 11.60 -2.39
N SER A 178 1.88 11.36 -1.54
CA SER A 178 2.75 12.39 -0.93
C SER A 178 3.59 13.24 -1.92
N ALA A 179 3.82 12.73 -3.13
CA ALA A 179 4.55 13.42 -4.18
C ALA A 179 3.65 14.23 -5.15
N LEU A 180 2.35 14.31 -4.85
CA LEU A 180 1.35 14.97 -5.68
C LEU A 180 0.93 16.31 -5.07
N ASP A 181 0.43 17.22 -5.92
CA ASP A 181 -0.26 18.41 -5.42
C ASP A 181 -1.63 18.02 -4.83
N VAL A 182 -2.20 18.89 -3.98
CA VAL A 182 -3.44 18.65 -3.21
C VAL A 182 -4.61 18.24 -4.13
N SER A 183 -4.71 18.84 -5.33
CA SER A 183 -5.80 18.53 -6.26
C SER A 183 -5.67 17.12 -6.84
N LEU A 184 -4.47 16.72 -7.25
CA LEU A 184 -4.18 15.39 -7.76
C LEU A 184 -4.29 14.33 -6.66
N GLU A 185 -3.85 14.65 -5.44
CA GLU A 185 -3.99 13.79 -4.28
C GLU A 185 -5.46 13.43 -4.01
N ALA A 186 -6.34 14.43 -3.94
CA ALA A 186 -7.78 14.19 -3.77
C ALA A 186 -8.37 13.31 -4.89
N GLN A 187 -7.92 13.49 -6.13
CA GLN A 187 -8.37 12.65 -7.25
C GLN A 187 -7.91 11.19 -7.09
N ILE A 188 -6.69 10.94 -6.62
CA ILE A 188 -6.19 9.57 -6.38
C ILE A 188 -6.93 8.91 -5.23
N ILE A 189 -7.19 9.64 -4.13
CA ILE A 189 -7.95 9.13 -2.99
C ILE A 189 -9.38 8.75 -3.39
N ASN A 190 -10.06 9.62 -4.17
CA ASN A 190 -11.40 9.32 -4.70
C ASN A 190 -11.38 8.10 -5.63
N LEU A 191 -10.35 7.96 -6.47
CA LEU A 191 -10.17 6.79 -7.32
C LEU A 191 -10.02 5.51 -6.48
N LEU A 192 -9.15 5.50 -5.47
CA LEU A 192 -8.95 4.35 -4.58
C LEU A 192 -10.25 3.99 -3.83
N SER A 193 -10.99 4.99 -3.33
CA SER A 193 -12.28 4.79 -2.67
C SER A 193 -13.34 4.17 -3.60
N SER A 194 -13.40 4.63 -4.86
CA SER A 194 -14.29 4.05 -5.86
C SER A 194 -13.92 2.61 -6.18
N LEU A 195 -12.64 2.33 -6.39
CA LEU A 195 -12.13 1.00 -6.68
C LEU A 195 -12.36 0.04 -5.51
N LYS A 196 -12.18 0.50 -4.25
CA LYS A 196 -12.54 -0.28 -3.05
C LYS A 196 -14.02 -0.69 -3.09
N LYS A 197 -14.92 0.27 -3.33
CA LYS A 197 -16.38 0.00 -3.37
C LYS A 197 -16.75 -0.99 -4.48
N GLU A 198 -16.10 -0.89 -5.62
CA GLU A 198 -16.38 -1.75 -6.78
C GLU A 198 -15.83 -3.17 -6.61
N THR A 199 -14.62 -3.32 -6.06
CA THR A 199 -13.89 -4.60 -6.01
C THR A 199 -13.94 -5.31 -4.66
N GLY A 200 -14.28 -4.60 -3.59
CA GLY A 200 -14.23 -5.12 -2.23
C GLY A 200 -12.81 -5.34 -1.68
N VAL A 201 -11.78 -4.78 -2.35
CA VAL A 201 -10.38 -4.94 -1.94
C VAL A 201 -10.13 -4.32 -0.57
N SER A 202 -9.37 -5.01 0.28
CA SER A 202 -8.91 -4.49 1.56
C SER A 202 -7.67 -3.62 1.36
N MET A 203 -7.47 -2.60 2.19
CA MET A 203 -6.31 -1.71 2.05
C MET A 203 -5.58 -1.46 3.37
N VAL A 204 -4.26 -1.41 3.31
CA VAL A 204 -3.43 -0.73 4.30
C VAL A 204 -3.01 0.59 3.68
N PHE A 205 -3.52 1.70 4.20
CA PHE A 205 -3.27 3.04 3.66
C PHE A 205 -2.36 3.82 4.60
N ILE A 206 -1.14 4.11 4.14
CA ILE A 206 -0.12 4.82 4.91
C ILE A 206 0.01 6.24 4.41
N SER A 207 -0.07 7.20 5.32
CA SER A 207 0.18 8.61 5.07
C SER A 207 0.77 9.28 6.32
N HIS A 208 1.44 10.41 6.13
CA HIS A 208 1.76 11.33 7.22
C HIS A 208 0.64 12.36 7.45
N ASP A 209 -0.32 12.46 6.54
CA ASP A 209 -1.49 13.35 6.65
C ASP A 209 -2.69 12.59 7.22
N ILE A 210 -3.05 12.91 8.47
CA ILE A 210 -4.18 12.29 9.17
C ILE A 210 -5.53 12.66 8.54
N SER A 211 -5.64 13.79 7.84
CA SER A 211 -6.88 14.20 7.18
C SER A 211 -7.22 13.27 6.01
N LEU A 212 -6.21 12.88 5.24
CA LEU A 212 -6.38 11.89 4.16
C LEU A 212 -6.73 10.51 4.72
N VAL A 213 -6.02 10.11 5.79
CA VAL A 213 -6.27 8.82 6.47
C VAL A 213 -7.70 8.80 6.99
N ARG A 214 -8.17 9.87 7.64
CA ARG A 214 -9.57 10.00 8.10
C ARG A 214 -10.57 9.80 6.96
N TYR A 215 -10.30 10.37 5.79
CA TYR A 215 -11.24 10.34 4.67
C TYR A 215 -11.45 8.94 4.08
N ILE A 216 -10.39 8.11 4.04
CA ILE A 216 -10.44 6.81 3.33
C ILE A 216 -10.57 5.61 4.27
N SER A 217 -10.17 5.72 5.54
CA SER A 217 -9.97 4.59 6.44
C SER A 217 -11.20 4.29 7.31
N ASP A 218 -11.45 3.01 7.52
CA ASP A 218 -12.46 2.53 8.46
C ASP A 218 -11.90 2.55 9.90
N ARG A 219 -10.61 2.17 10.07
CA ARG A 219 -9.85 2.24 11.33
C ARG A 219 -8.52 2.95 11.12
N ILE A 220 -8.04 3.59 12.19
CA ILE A 220 -6.75 4.29 12.21
C ILE A 220 -5.83 3.66 13.26
N MET A 221 -4.57 3.50 12.89
CA MET A 221 -3.46 3.14 13.76
C MET A 221 -2.42 4.25 13.73
N VAL A 222 -2.14 4.85 14.88
CA VAL A 222 -1.15 5.92 15.06
C VAL A 222 0.16 5.33 15.53
N MET A 223 1.23 5.60 14.78
CA MET A 223 2.57 5.10 15.08
C MET A 223 3.52 6.23 15.45
N LYS A 224 4.32 6.00 16.51
CA LYS A 224 5.41 6.87 16.93
C LYS A 224 6.60 6.03 17.37
N ASP A 225 7.81 6.39 16.95
CA ASP A 225 9.08 5.77 17.39
C ASP A 225 9.07 4.21 17.35
N GLY A 226 8.48 3.65 16.29
CA GLY A 226 8.43 2.21 16.08
C GLY A 226 7.39 1.45 16.89
N VAL A 227 6.47 2.14 17.58
CA VAL A 227 5.37 1.52 18.34
C VAL A 227 4.02 2.08 17.94
N VAL A 228 2.96 1.31 18.18
CA VAL A 228 1.58 1.78 18.07
C VAL A 228 1.23 2.51 19.36
N VAL A 229 0.85 3.77 19.26
CA VAL A 229 0.47 4.60 20.42
C VAL A 229 -1.04 4.70 20.59
N GLU A 230 -1.79 4.59 19.51
CA GLU A 230 -3.26 4.56 19.52
C GLU A 230 -3.81 3.81 18.32
N GLU A 231 -4.92 3.10 18.50
CA GLU A 231 -5.65 2.41 17.44
C GLU A 231 -7.15 2.39 17.76
N GLY A 232 -7.99 2.54 16.74
CA GLY A 232 -9.45 2.48 16.89
C GLY A 232 -10.19 2.79 15.60
N GLU A 233 -11.52 2.79 15.69
CA GLU A 233 -12.40 3.30 14.63
C GLU A 233 -12.05 4.76 14.30
N THR A 234 -12.04 5.10 13.02
CA THR A 234 -11.59 6.40 12.52
C THR A 234 -12.24 7.56 13.25
N GLU A 235 -13.56 7.61 13.32
CA GLU A 235 -14.26 8.72 13.95
C GLU A 235 -14.03 8.78 15.48
N SER A 236 -13.81 7.64 16.15
CA SER A 236 -13.50 7.60 17.57
C SER A 236 -12.11 8.20 17.86
N VAL A 237 -11.09 7.80 17.11
CA VAL A 237 -9.73 8.32 17.27
C VAL A 237 -9.67 9.81 16.93
N MET A 238 -10.43 10.25 15.91
CA MET A 238 -10.45 11.65 15.49
C MET A 238 -11.21 12.58 16.44
N SER A 239 -12.32 12.12 17.04
CA SER A 239 -13.14 12.95 17.92
C SER A 239 -12.67 12.93 19.39
N GLU A 240 -12.16 11.79 19.85
CA GLU A 240 -11.74 11.58 21.25
C GLU A 240 -10.35 10.93 21.31
N PRO A 241 -9.29 11.59 20.82
CA PRO A 241 -7.94 11.05 20.86
C PRO A 241 -7.46 10.91 22.31
N LYS A 242 -6.94 9.72 22.66
CA LYS A 242 -6.50 9.39 24.01
C LYS A 242 -5.04 9.73 24.25
N HIS A 243 -4.21 9.48 23.24
CA HIS A 243 -2.76 9.71 23.35
C HIS A 243 -2.39 11.15 22.99
N GLU A 244 -1.52 11.80 23.77
CA GLU A 244 -1.11 13.20 23.55
C GLU A 244 -0.52 13.43 22.16
N TYR A 245 0.25 12.47 21.63
CA TYR A 245 0.79 12.56 20.27
C TYR A 245 -0.32 12.58 19.21
N THR A 246 -1.38 11.78 19.38
CA THR A 246 -2.53 11.77 18.46
C THR A 246 -3.24 13.12 18.48
N LYS A 247 -3.42 13.74 19.64
CA LYS A 247 -4.01 15.09 19.78
C LYS A 247 -3.17 16.12 19.02
N THR A 248 -1.87 16.14 19.25
CA THR A 248 -0.94 17.03 18.54
C THR A 248 -1.00 16.83 17.02
N LEU A 249 -1.02 15.58 16.57
CA LEU A 249 -1.07 15.25 15.15
C LEU A 249 -2.36 15.76 14.50
N ILE A 250 -3.49 15.64 15.19
CA ILE A 250 -4.80 16.14 14.72
C ILE A 250 -4.78 17.67 14.68
N GLU A 251 -4.36 18.33 15.77
CA GLU A 251 -4.32 19.80 15.88
C GLU A 251 -3.47 20.43 14.77
N THR A 252 -2.30 19.84 14.47
CA THR A 252 -1.38 20.37 13.44
C THR A 252 -1.86 20.17 12.02
N SER A 253 -2.77 19.24 11.78
CA SER A 253 -3.30 18.94 10.43
C SER A 253 -4.45 19.86 10.01
N PHE A 254 -4.99 20.67 10.92
CA PHE A 254 -6.05 21.62 10.65
C PHE A 254 -5.60 23.10 10.68
N LEU A 255 -4.29 23.33 10.80
CA LEU A 255 -3.64 24.64 10.70
C LEU A 255 -3.09 24.87 9.30
#